data_4586841fb8263050e284786ef50d1744
#
_entry.id   4586841fb8263050e284786ef50d1744
#
_cell.length_a   1.000
_cell.length_b   1.000
_cell.length_c   1.000
_cell.angle_alpha   90.00
_cell.angle_beta   90.00
_cell.angle_gamma   90.00
#
_symmetry.space_group_name_H-M   'P 1'
#
loop_
_entity.id
_entity.type
_entity.pdbx_description
1 polymer ?
#
loop_
_entity_poly.entity_id
_entity_poly.type
_entity_poly.pdbx_seq_one_letter_code
_entity_poly.pdbx_strand_id
1 'polypeptide(L)'
;PLILDADALNCIAMRPSMLNYIPVLSIITPHAGEFDRLFGEHASAESRLRKAIEVAAYHRILIILKGRYTAIVRPDGKVYFNSSGTPAMATAGSGDVLTGLLAGLLAQGYNPEIAALLGCFIHGLAGEMAEAVEGEYGVTADDIAANIGRAIKTIME
;
A
#
# COMPACT_ATOMS: atom_id res chain seq x y z
N PRO A 1 0.68 -13.95 7.60
CA PRO A 1 0.05 -13.03 6.63
C PRO A 1 0.76 -13.09 5.29
N LEU A 2 0.04 -12.74 4.21
CA LEU A 2 0.55 -12.54 2.86
C LEU A 2 0.54 -11.05 2.53
N ILE A 3 1.37 -10.64 1.55
CA ILE A 3 1.22 -9.37 0.87
C ILE A 3 0.83 -9.68 -0.57
N LEU A 4 -0.24 -9.05 -1.05
CA LEU A 4 -0.80 -9.31 -2.37
C LEU A 4 -0.95 -7.98 -3.13
N ASP A 5 -0.29 -7.87 -4.27
CA ASP A 5 -0.29 -6.68 -5.12
C ASP A 5 -0.40 -7.07 -6.61
N ALA A 6 -0.66 -6.11 -7.46
CA ALA A 6 -0.56 -6.23 -8.92
C ALA A 6 -1.25 -7.49 -9.48
N ASP A 7 -0.49 -8.38 -10.11
CA ASP A 7 -1.02 -9.58 -10.76
C ASP A 7 -1.68 -10.57 -9.79
N ALA A 8 -1.24 -10.62 -8.54
CA ALA A 8 -1.92 -11.43 -7.53
C ALA A 8 -3.37 -10.94 -7.32
N LEU A 9 -3.60 -9.63 -7.30
CA LEU A 9 -4.93 -9.05 -7.20
C LEU A 9 -5.76 -9.29 -8.47
N ASN A 10 -5.14 -9.21 -9.64
CA ASN A 10 -5.79 -9.53 -10.91
C ASN A 10 -6.22 -11.02 -10.97
N CYS A 11 -5.38 -11.94 -10.50
CA CYS A 11 -5.73 -13.36 -10.40
C CYS A 11 -6.91 -13.61 -9.46
N ILE A 12 -6.95 -12.90 -8.32
CA ILE A 12 -8.09 -12.98 -7.38
C ILE A 12 -9.35 -12.41 -8.02
N ALA A 13 -9.25 -11.31 -8.76
CA ALA A 13 -10.41 -10.73 -9.46
C ALA A 13 -11.06 -11.71 -10.47
N MET A 14 -10.24 -12.56 -11.11
CA MET A 14 -10.75 -13.63 -11.98
C MET A 14 -11.42 -14.79 -11.22
N ARG A 15 -11.10 -14.95 -9.94
CA ARG A 15 -11.65 -15.99 -9.05
C ARG A 15 -11.93 -15.43 -7.65
N PRO A 16 -13.00 -14.64 -7.46
CA PRO A 16 -13.28 -13.94 -6.21
C PRO A 16 -13.37 -14.84 -4.98
N SER A 17 -13.70 -16.13 -5.15
CA SER A 17 -13.71 -17.11 -4.06
C SER A 17 -12.35 -17.28 -3.38
N MET A 18 -11.25 -16.93 -4.05
CA MET A 18 -9.89 -16.96 -3.47
C MET A 18 -9.74 -16.01 -2.28
N LEU A 19 -10.53 -14.92 -2.20
CA LEU A 19 -10.53 -14.02 -1.05
C LEU A 19 -10.79 -14.76 0.27
N ASN A 20 -11.60 -15.81 0.25
CA ASN A 20 -11.93 -16.59 1.45
C ASN A 20 -10.77 -17.44 1.98
N TYR A 21 -9.71 -17.61 1.20
CA TYR A 21 -8.53 -18.39 1.57
C TYR A 21 -7.34 -17.49 1.96
N ILE A 22 -7.48 -16.17 1.86
CA ILE A 22 -6.44 -15.24 2.29
C ILE A 22 -6.34 -15.29 3.81
N PRO A 23 -5.15 -15.56 4.38
CA PRO A 23 -4.96 -15.57 5.82
C PRO A 23 -5.33 -14.23 6.45
N VAL A 24 -5.87 -14.26 7.65
CA VAL A 24 -6.18 -13.03 8.41
C VAL A 24 -4.94 -12.17 8.59
N LEU A 25 -5.12 -10.86 8.66
CA LEU A 25 -4.06 -9.85 8.75
C LEU A 25 -3.10 -9.84 7.55
N SER A 26 -3.43 -10.50 6.44
CA SER A 26 -2.74 -10.26 5.17
C SER A 26 -2.99 -8.83 4.68
N ILE A 27 -2.08 -8.32 3.89
CA ILE A 27 -2.11 -6.95 3.35
C ILE A 27 -2.36 -7.04 1.85
N ILE A 28 -3.38 -6.35 1.36
CA ILE A 28 -3.55 -6.12 -0.08
C ILE A 28 -3.31 -4.66 -0.40
N THR A 29 -2.67 -4.37 -1.55
CA THR A 29 -2.20 -3.03 -1.89
C THR A 29 -2.77 -2.51 -3.22
N PRO A 30 -4.10 -2.54 -3.43
CA PRO A 30 -4.68 -2.14 -4.70
C PRO A 30 -4.58 -0.63 -4.95
N HIS A 31 -4.29 -0.24 -6.20
CA HIS A 31 -4.70 1.07 -6.69
C HIS A 31 -6.20 1.07 -7.05
N ALA A 32 -6.77 2.24 -7.36
CA ALA A 32 -8.21 2.38 -7.60
C ALA A 32 -8.75 1.38 -8.64
N GLY A 33 -8.05 1.20 -9.77
CA GLY A 33 -8.50 0.30 -10.83
C GLY A 33 -8.41 -1.19 -10.46
N GLU A 34 -7.41 -1.60 -9.67
CA GLU A 34 -7.31 -2.96 -9.13
C GLU A 34 -8.42 -3.22 -8.11
N PHE A 35 -8.69 -2.23 -7.26
CA PHE A 35 -9.77 -2.32 -6.29
C PHE A 35 -11.13 -2.48 -6.98
N ASP A 36 -11.38 -1.70 -8.01
CA ASP A 36 -12.65 -1.75 -8.76
C ASP A 36 -12.80 -3.08 -9.53
N ARG A 37 -11.72 -3.67 -10.02
CA ARG A 37 -11.77 -5.03 -10.62
C ARG A 37 -12.12 -6.11 -9.59
N LEU A 38 -11.66 -5.97 -8.34
CA LEU A 38 -11.91 -6.94 -7.27
C LEU A 38 -13.32 -6.84 -6.69
N PHE A 39 -13.83 -5.61 -6.51
CA PHE A 39 -14.98 -5.35 -5.66
C PHE A 39 -16.12 -4.59 -6.37
N GLY A 40 -16.00 -4.40 -7.69
CA GLY A 40 -16.96 -3.65 -8.51
C GLY A 40 -16.58 -2.18 -8.65
N GLU A 41 -17.14 -1.53 -9.68
CA GLU A 41 -16.89 -0.12 -9.98
C GLU A 41 -17.45 0.82 -8.89
N HIS A 42 -16.71 1.87 -8.60
CA HIS A 42 -17.06 2.88 -7.61
C HIS A 42 -17.01 4.28 -8.22
N ALA A 43 -18.11 5.03 -8.10
CA ALA A 43 -18.25 6.37 -8.66
C ALA A 43 -17.34 7.43 -8.00
N SER A 44 -16.82 7.18 -6.81
CA SER A 44 -16.00 8.14 -6.06
C SER A 44 -14.97 7.45 -5.16
N ALA A 45 -13.95 8.21 -4.75
CA ALA A 45 -12.98 7.77 -3.75
C ALA A 45 -13.66 7.42 -2.40
N GLU A 46 -14.70 8.17 -2.04
CA GLU A 46 -15.46 7.92 -0.81
C GLU A 46 -16.20 6.58 -0.85
N SER A 47 -16.91 6.29 -1.96
CA SER A 47 -17.62 5.01 -2.12
C SER A 47 -16.66 3.83 -2.12
N ARG A 48 -15.49 4.00 -2.75
CA ARG A 48 -14.41 3.00 -2.73
C ARG A 48 -13.87 2.77 -1.32
N LEU A 49 -13.65 3.84 -0.56
CA LEU A 49 -13.19 3.74 0.82
C LEU A 49 -14.21 3.04 1.72
N ARG A 50 -15.49 3.35 1.59
CA ARG A 50 -16.57 2.66 2.32
C ARG A 50 -16.57 1.17 2.04
N LYS A 51 -16.42 0.79 0.76
CA LYS A 51 -16.32 -0.61 0.36
C LYS A 51 -15.07 -1.28 0.92
N ALA A 52 -13.92 -0.58 0.95
CA ALA A 52 -12.70 -1.09 1.53
C ALA A 52 -12.85 -1.40 3.04
N ILE A 53 -13.56 -0.56 3.78
CA ILE A 53 -13.86 -0.81 5.21
C ILE A 53 -14.69 -2.09 5.38
N GLU A 54 -15.75 -2.28 4.58
CA GLU A 54 -16.56 -3.49 4.62
C GLU A 54 -15.73 -4.75 4.33
N VAL A 55 -14.93 -4.70 3.26
CA VAL A 55 -14.07 -5.81 2.81
C VAL A 55 -13.00 -6.14 3.86
N ALA A 56 -12.33 -5.13 4.39
CA ALA A 56 -11.31 -5.30 5.41
C ALA A 56 -11.86 -5.98 6.66
N ALA A 57 -13.05 -5.56 7.11
CA ALA A 57 -13.72 -6.16 8.26
C ALA A 57 -14.17 -7.60 7.98
N TYR A 58 -14.80 -7.85 6.83
CA TYR A 58 -15.35 -9.16 6.47
C TYR A 58 -14.25 -10.23 6.33
N HIS A 59 -13.18 -9.91 5.58
CA HIS A 59 -12.07 -10.85 5.35
C HIS A 59 -10.99 -10.79 6.42
N ARG A 60 -11.08 -9.86 7.38
CA ARG A 60 -10.09 -9.60 8.42
C ARG A 60 -8.68 -9.37 7.87
N ILE A 61 -8.58 -8.57 6.80
CA ILE A 61 -7.35 -8.18 6.12
C ILE A 61 -7.09 -6.68 6.23
N LEU A 62 -5.87 -6.27 5.95
CA LEU A 62 -5.51 -4.87 5.78
C LEU A 62 -5.60 -4.49 4.29
N ILE A 63 -6.09 -3.29 4.02
CA ILE A 63 -6.15 -2.76 2.66
C ILE A 63 -5.37 -1.46 2.60
N ILE A 64 -4.32 -1.41 1.80
CA ILE A 64 -3.61 -0.18 1.45
C ILE A 64 -4.17 0.28 0.10
N LEU A 65 -5.15 1.16 0.14
CA LEU A 65 -5.77 1.73 -1.05
C LEU A 65 -4.88 2.84 -1.60
N LYS A 66 -4.08 2.50 -2.61
CA LYS A 66 -3.08 3.40 -3.21
C LYS A 66 -3.75 4.56 -3.96
N GLY A 67 -3.23 5.78 -3.78
CA GLY A 67 -3.68 6.98 -4.44
C GLY A 67 -2.95 8.21 -3.91
N ARG A 68 -3.35 9.41 -4.37
CA ARG A 68 -2.77 10.68 -3.88
C ARG A 68 -2.76 10.76 -2.35
N TYR A 69 -3.81 10.26 -1.71
CA TYR A 69 -3.93 10.12 -0.26
C TYR A 69 -4.15 8.64 0.03
N THR A 70 -3.05 7.89 0.12
CA THR A 70 -3.10 6.46 0.40
C THR A 70 -3.82 6.21 1.72
N ALA A 71 -4.87 5.40 1.68
CA ALA A 71 -5.64 5.03 2.86
C ALA A 71 -5.24 3.62 3.33
N ILE A 72 -4.91 3.49 4.60
CA ILE A 72 -4.64 2.22 5.27
C ILE A 72 -5.88 1.86 6.08
N VAL A 73 -6.61 0.85 5.60
CA VAL A 73 -7.87 0.38 6.17
C VAL A 73 -7.60 -0.87 6.99
N ARG A 74 -8.03 -0.85 8.26
CA ARG A 74 -7.84 -1.94 9.21
C ARG A 74 -9.11 -2.79 9.34
N PRO A 75 -8.96 -4.06 9.77
CA PRO A 75 -10.12 -4.95 10.01
C PRO A 75 -11.10 -4.44 11.08
N ASP A 76 -10.65 -3.60 12.01
CA ASP A 76 -11.49 -2.97 13.05
C ASP A 76 -12.28 -1.74 12.55
N GLY A 77 -12.21 -1.44 11.25
CA GLY A 77 -12.87 -0.31 10.61
C GLY A 77 -12.12 1.02 10.73
N LYS A 78 -10.98 1.06 11.43
CA LYS A 78 -10.17 2.28 11.48
C LYS A 78 -9.46 2.52 10.15
N VAL A 79 -9.40 3.78 9.78
CA VAL A 79 -8.74 4.25 8.56
C VAL A 79 -7.68 5.29 8.93
N TYR A 80 -6.49 5.12 8.37
CA TYR A 80 -5.41 6.09 8.45
C TYR A 80 -5.08 6.58 7.06
N PHE A 81 -4.82 7.87 6.93
CA PHE A 81 -4.33 8.45 5.68
C PHE A 81 -2.84 8.72 5.80
N ASN A 82 -2.09 8.22 4.82
CA ASN A 82 -0.66 8.49 4.75
C ASN A 82 -0.42 9.97 4.46
N SER A 83 0.44 10.60 5.26
CA SER A 83 0.76 12.03 5.15
C SER A 83 2.06 12.31 4.39
N SER A 84 2.81 11.27 4.02
CA SER A 84 4.04 11.36 3.23
C SER A 84 3.81 10.97 1.77
N GLY A 85 4.72 11.37 0.91
CA GLY A 85 4.71 11.03 -0.51
C GLY A 85 4.48 12.22 -1.43
N THR A 86 4.87 12.07 -2.66
CA THR A 86 4.87 13.09 -3.70
C THR A 86 4.29 12.54 -5.00
N PRO A 87 3.74 13.39 -5.90
CA PRO A 87 3.33 12.98 -7.24
C PRO A 87 4.44 12.30 -8.07
N ALA A 88 5.71 12.64 -7.83
CA ALA A 88 6.86 12.01 -8.47
C ALA A 88 6.91 10.49 -8.30
N MET A 89 6.27 9.96 -7.25
CA MET A 89 6.18 8.52 -7.00
C MET A 89 5.22 7.77 -7.94
N ALA A 90 4.52 8.47 -8.83
CA ALA A 90 3.66 7.87 -9.85
C ALA A 90 4.50 7.29 -11.01
N THR A 91 5.49 6.49 -10.69
CA THR A 91 6.42 5.83 -11.61
C THR A 91 6.25 4.30 -11.56
N ALA A 92 6.59 3.63 -12.68
CA ALA A 92 6.53 2.16 -12.74
C ALA A 92 7.47 1.53 -11.70
N GLY A 93 7.03 0.49 -11.02
CA GLY A 93 7.81 -0.20 -9.99
C GLY A 93 7.72 0.40 -8.58
N SER A 94 7.16 1.60 -8.40
CA SER A 94 6.98 2.21 -7.07
C SER A 94 6.14 1.31 -6.12
N GLY A 95 5.11 0.63 -6.65
CA GLY A 95 4.31 -0.36 -5.90
C GLY A 95 5.13 -1.58 -5.46
N ASP A 96 6.05 -2.04 -6.32
CA ASP A 96 6.94 -3.18 -6.00
C ASP A 96 7.89 -2.83 -4.85
N VAL A 97 8.39 -1.58 -4.82
CA VAL A 97 9.20 -1.08 -3.70
C VAL A 97 8.41 -1.09 -2.39
N LEU A 98 7.15 -0.61 -2.42
CA LEU A 98 6.27 -0.67 -1.26
C LEU A 98 6.05 -2.12 -0.79
N THR A 99 5.74 -3.01 -1.72
CA THR A 99 5.52 -4.44 -1.44
C THR A 99 6.75 -5.08 -0.83
N GLY A 100 7.95 -4.80 -1.35
CA GLY A 100 9.23 -5.27 -0.81
C GLY A 100 9.50 -4.74 0.60
N LEU A 101 9.23 -3.44 0.84
CA LEU A 101 9.38 -2.83 2.16
C LEU A 101 8.44 -3.46 3.20
N LEU A 102 7.16 -3.66 2.84
CA LEU A 102 6.19 -4.34 3.71
C LEU A 102 6.63 -5.77 4.04
N ALA A 103 7.13 -6.50 3.03
CA ALA A 103 7.64 -7.85 3.23
C ALA A 103 8.85 -7.87 4.17
N GLY A 104 9.77 -6.91 4.03
CA GLY A 104 10.90 -6.73 4.91
C GLY A 104 10.50 -6.46 6.37
N LEU A 105 9.50 -5.62 6.59
CA LEU A 105 8.97 -5.32 7.93
C LEU A 105 8.30 -6.55 8.56
N LEU A 106 7.47 -7.27 7.79
CA LEU A 106 6.84 -8.51 8.28
C LEU A 106 7.89 -9.59 8.60
N ALA A 107 8.92 -9.74 7.77
CA ALA A 107 10.01 -10.69 7.99
C ALA A 107 10.82 -10.40 9.27
N GLN A 108 10.89 -9.13 9.68
CA GLN A 108 11.49 -8.70 10.94
C GLN A 108 10.55 -8.84 12.15
N GLY A 109 9.35 -9.37 11.97
CA GLY A 109 8.41 -9.63 13.05
C GLY A 109 7.51 -8.45 13.43
N TYR A 110 7.46 -7.38 12.63
CA TYR A 110 6.49 -6.30 12.87
C TYR A 110 5.07 -6.84 12.74
N ASN A 111 4.20 -6.37 13.62
CA ASN A 111 2.76 -6.61 13.48
C ASN A 111 2.27 -6.07 12.12
N PRO A 112 1.42 -6.80 11.37
CA PRO A 112 0.96 -6.39 10.04
C PRO A 112 0.33 -5.00 9.98
N GLU A 113 -0.39 -4.58 11.02
CA GLU A 113 -0.98 -3.25 11.09
C GLU A 113 0.09 -2.16 11.21
N ILE A 114 1.11 -2.41 12.04
CA ILE A 114 2.25 -1.49 12.17
C ILE A 114 3.08 -1.50 10.89
N ALA A 115 3.31 -2.66 10.28
CA ALA A 115 4.02 -2.77 9.02
C ALA A 115 3.32 -1.97 7.89
N ALA A 116 1.99 -2.04 7.81
CA ALA A 116 1.21 -1.28 6.83
C ALA A 116 1.36 0.23 7.02
N LEU A 117 1.22 0.73 8.26
CA LEU A 117 1.35 2.16 8.57
C LEU A 117 2.78 2.67 8.34
N LEU A 118 3.74 1.98 8.94
CA LEU A 118 5.15 2.37 8.87
C LEU A 118 5.70 2.23 7.45
N GLY A 119 5.35 1.16 6.75
CA GLY A 119 5.77 0.93 5.38
C GLY A 119 5.27 2.01 4.42
N CYS A 120 3.99 2.39 4.50
CA CYS A 120 3.45 3.49 3.70
C CYS A 120 4.16 4.81 4.00
N PHE A 121 4.40 5.12 5.27
CA PHE A 121 5.05 6.36 5.67
C PHE A 121 6.52 6.42 5.20
N ILE A 122 7.31 5.37 5.45
CA ILE A 122 8.71 5.28 5.00
C ILE A 122 8.80 5.36 3.48
N HIS A 123 7.93 4.64 2.77
CA HIS A 123 7.90 4.65 1.31
C HIS A 123 7.64 6.06 0.77
N GLY A 124 6.65 6.77 1.33
CA GLY A 124 6.35 8.14 0.96
C GLY A 124 7.53 9.09 1.24
N LEU A 125 8.12 9.01 2.43
CA LEU A 125 9.26 9.83 2.81
C LEU A 125 10.49 9.57 1.91
N ALA A 126 10.72 8.30 1.53
CA ALA A 126 11.79 7.94 0.58
C ALA A 126 11.54 8.56 -0.80
N GLY A 127 10.26 8.60 -1.24
CA GLY A 127 9.88 9.28 -2.49
C GLY A 127 10.12 10.79 -2.45
N GLU A 128 9.79 11.46 -1.36
CA GLU A 128 10.09 12.89 -1.15
C GLU A 128 11.60 13.16 -1.18
N MET A 129 12.40 12.28 -0.56
CA MET A 129 13.86 12.39 -0.59
C MET A 129 14.43 12.17 -1.99
N ALA A 130 13.85 11.25 -2.77
CA ALA A 130 14.23 11.03 -4.17
C ALA A 130 13.89 12.25 -5.02
N GLU A 131 12.68 12.80 -4.88
CA GLU A 131 12.27 14.00 -5.61
C GLU A 131 13.16 15.22 -5.32
N ALA A 132 13.60 15.38 -4.08
CA ALA A 132 14.48 16.48 -3.71
C ALA A 132 15.84 16.44 -4.44
N VAL A 133 16.25 15.28 -4.94
CA VAL A 133 17.51 15.09 -5.69
C VAL A 133 17.26 15.08 -7.20
N GLU A 134 16.29 14.28 -7.66
CA GLU A 134 16.05 13.98 -9.08
C GLU A 134 15.04 14.94 -9.74
N GLY A 135 14.28 15.71 -8.94
CA GLY A 135 13.15 16.51 -9.39
C GLY A 135 11.92 15.65 -9.69
N GLU A 136 10.76 16.30 -9.80
CA GLU A 136 9.45 15.64 -9.94
C GLU A 136 9.37 14.61 -11.08
N TYR A 137 10.00 14.92 -12.22
CA TYR A 137 9.93 14.07 -13.41
C TYR A 137 11.09 13.07 -13.56
N GLY A 138 12.10 13.16 -12.69
CA GLY A 138 13.29 12.31 -12.73
C GLY A 138 13.21 11.06 -11.88
N VAL A 139 12.30 11.02 -10.91
CA VAL A 139 12.21 9.94 -9.91
C VAL A 139 11.87 8.60 -10.55
N THR A 140 12.70 7.61 -10.25
CA THR A 140 12.47 6.20 -10.58
C THR A 140 12.18 5.35 -9.33
N ALA A 141 11.71 4.13 -9.52
CA ALA A 141 11.52 3.19 -8.42
C ALA A 141 12.83 2.87 -7.68
N ASP A 142 13.95 2.81 -8.42
CA ASP A 142 15.27 2.55 -7.85
C ASP A 142 15.72 3.69 -6.92
N ASP A 143 15.39 4.94 -7.27
CA ASP A 143 15.70 6.10 -6.43
C ASP A 143 14.89 6.06 -5.13
N ILE A 144 13.60 5.67 -5.20
CA ILE A 144 12.77 5.47 -4.02
C ILE A 144 13.39 4.38 -3.14
N ALA A 145 13.73 3.23 -3.72
CA ALA A 145 14.33 2.10 -3.00
C ALA A 145 15.66 2.50 -2.32
N ALA A 146 16.52 3.23 -3.03
CA ALA A 146 17.80 3.72 -2.52
C ALA A 146 17.66 4.67 -1.32
N ASN A 147 16.53 5.40 -1.21
CA ASN A 147 16.27 6.32 -0.12
C ASN A 147 15.56 5.70 1.10
N ILE A 148 15.12 4.43 1.05
CA ILE A 148 14.43 3.75 2.16
C ILE A 148 15.27 3.79 3.45
N GLY A 149 16.55 3.46 3.37
CA GLY A 149 17.45 3.47 4.54
C GLY A 149 17.60 4.86 5.16
N ARG A 150 17.63 5.91 4.33
CA ARG A 150 17.68 7.31 4.80
C ARG A 150 16.37 7.72 5.47
N ALA A 151 15.24 7.34 4.88
CA ALA A 151 13.92 7.58 5.46
C ALA A 151 13.77 6.91 6.83
N ILE A 152 14.20 5.66 6.96
CA ILE A 152 14.22 4.96 8.27
C ILE A 152 15.07 5.71 9.28
N LYS A 153 16.28 6.12 8.89
CA LYS A 153 17.18 6.87 9.79
C LYS A 153 16.52 8.14 10.31
N THR A 154 15.86 8.92 9.44
CA THR A 154 15.20 10.18 9.80
C THR A 154 14.10 10.02 10.85
N ILE A 155 13.36 8.91 10.84
CA ILE A 155 12.29 8.68 11.83
C ILE A 155 12.79 8.07 13.14
N MET A 156 14.06 7.65 13.21
CA MET A 156 14.68 7.11 14.42
C MET A 156 15.47 8.16 15.22
N GLU A 157 15.75 9.31 14.63
CA GLU A 157 16.38 10.49 15.26
C GLU A 157 15.35 11.37 15.96
#